data_34c18e95266dc0da0f00c74fb261e93f
#
_entry.id   34c18e95266dc0da0f00c74fb261e93f
#
_cell.length_a   1.000
_cell.length_b   1.000
_cell.length_c   1.000
_cell.angle_alpha   90.00
_cell.angle_beta   90.00
_cell.angle_gamma   90.00
#
_symmetry.space_group_name_H-M   'P 1'
#
loop_
_entity.id
_entity.type
_entity.pdbx_description
1 polymer ?
#
loop_
_entity_poly.entity_id
_entity_poly.type
_entity_poly.pdbx_seq_one_letter_code
_entity_poly.pdbx_strand_id
1 'polypeptide(L)'
;GLEYGKDYYKNADKVVDLSLKQRTIDKIITDCFEQIVYSINQPTGARNYQAVFWNVAYYDKYYFESIFGNFYFPDGSQPDWNSLSWLQKRFMTWFNTERTKAVLTFPVETMALLTKDGECMDKEWGDFTAEMYSKGHSFFTYMSDNADSLSSCCRLRNEITDNGFSY
;
A
#
# COMPACT_ATOMS: atom_id res chain seq x y z
N GLY A 1 -5.50 13.11 -15.07
CA GLY A 1 -4.67 12.22 -14.24
C GLY A 1 -3.21 12.62 -14.17
N LEU A 2 -2.57 12.96 -15.29
CA LEU A 2 -1.14 13.31 -15.33
C LEU A 2 -0.83 14.66 -14.69
N GLU A 3 -1.78 15.60 -14.71
CA GLU A 3 -1.60 16.95 -14.14
C GLU A 3 -1.42 16.93 -12.61
N TYR A 4 -1.94 15.90 -11.93
CA TYR A 4 -1.89 15.77 -10.47
C TYR A 4 -0.97 14.63 -10.02
N GLY A 5 -0.26 13.97 -10.96
CA GLY A 5 0.43 12.70 -10.73
C GLY A 5 1.61 12.73 -9.75
N LYS A 6 2.26 13.87 -9.60
CA LYS A 6 3.48 13.96 -8.78
C LYS A 6 3.26 14.50 -7.37
N ASP A 7 2.13 15.12 -7.08
CA ASP A 7 1.89 15.83 -5.83
C ASP A 7 0.49 15.59 -5.25
N TYR A 8 -0.02 14.36 -5.34
CA TYR A 8 -1.34 14.02 -4.79
C TYR A 8 -1.52 14.45 -3.34
N TYR A 9 -0.52 14.20 -2.52
CA TYR A 9 -0.55 14.52 -1.10
C TYR A 9 -0.64 16.03 -0.83
N LYS A 10 -0.06 16.85 -1.71
CA LYS A 10 -0.13 18.32 -1.61
C LYS A 10 -1.44 18.90 -2.15
N ASN A 11 -2.16 18.11 -2.95
CA ASN A 11 -3.36 18.54 -3.66
C ASN A 11 -4.61 17.77 -3.21
N ALA A 12 -4.55 17.05 -2.08
CA ALA A 12 -5.65 16.21 -1.61
C ALA A 12 -6.99 16.97 -1.46
N ASP A 13 -6.93 18.22 -1.01
CA ASP A 13 -8.10 19.09 -0.82
C ASP A 13 -8.52 19.83 -2.09
N LYS A 14 -7.77 19.73 -3.17
CA LYS A 14 -8.08 20.41 -4.41
C LYS A 14 -9.34 19.84 -5.06
N VAL A 15 -10.27 20.70 -5.39
CA VAL A 15 -11.51 20.32 -6.07
C VAL A 15 -11.25 20.19 -7.57
N VAL A 16 -11.63 19.07 -8.14
CA VAL A 16 -11.58 18.81 -9.58
C VAL A 16 -13.00 18.71 -10.11
N ASP A 17 -13.29 19.46 -11.16
CA ASP A 17 -14.57 19.37 -11.86
C ASP A 17 -14.54 18.18 -12.82
N LEU A 18 -15.27 17.13 -12.48
CA LEU A 18 -15.47 15.96 -13.32
C LEU A 18 -16.95 15.88 -13.68
N SER A 19 -17.30 16.36 -14.86
CA SER A 19 -18.66 16.21 -15.44
C SER A 19 -19.79 16.56 -14.46
N LEU A 20 -19.82 17.80 -13.98
CA LEU A 20 -20.84 18.37 -13.08
C LEU A 20 -20.81 17.88 -11.61
N LYS A 21 -19.82 17.09 -11.22
CA LYS A 21 -19.61 16.71 -9.82
C LYS A 21 -18.28 17.26 -9.32
N GLN A 22 -18.34 18.35 -8.57
CA GLN A 22 -17.15 18.86 -7.88
C GLN A 22 -16.76 17.87 -6.77
N ARG A 23 -15.56 17.28 -6.89
CA ARG A 23 -15.01 16.34 -5.90
C ARG A 23 -13.59 16.71 -5.55
N THR A 24 -13.21 16.53 -4.30
CA THR A 24 -11.81 16.63 -3.92
C THR A 24 -11.02 15.44 -4.48
N ILE A 25 -9.73 15.62 -4.67
CA ILE A 25 -8.83 14.53 -5.09
C ILE A 25 -8.87 13.39 -4.06
N ASP A 26 -8.90 13.70 -2.77
CA ASP A 26 -9.03 12.70 -1.70
C ASP A 26 -10.31 11.87 -1.86
N LYS A 27 -11.44 12.49 -2.17
CA LYS A 27 -12.70 11.77 -2.40
C LYS A 27 -12.63 10.89 -3.65
N ILE A 28 -12.00 11.34 -4.72
CA ILE A 28 -11.81 10.56 -5.95
C ILE A 28 -10.98 9.31 -5.66
N ILE A 29 -9.88 9.46 -4.92
CA ILE A 29 -9.01 8.34 -4.53
C ILE A 29 -9.75 7.36 -3.63
N THR A 30 -10.53 7.85 -2.67
CA THR A 30 -11.36 7.02 -1.80
C THR A 30 -12.40 6.22 -2.61
N ASP A 31 -13.07 6.85 -3.59
CA ASP A 31 -14.01 6.16 -4.47
C ASP A 31 -13.32 5.05 -5.30
N CYS A 32 -12.07 5.27 -5.71
CA CYS A 32 -11.27 4.21 -6.36
C CYS A 32 -10.96 3.05 -5.41
N PHE A 33 -10.62 3.33 -4.16
CA PHE A 33 -10.42 2.29 -3.16
C PHE A 33 -11.69 1.45 -2.95
N GLU A 34 -12.83 2.11 -2.79
CA GLU A 34 -14.13 1.47 -2.66
C GLU A 34 -14.40 0.53 -3.84
N GLN A 35 -14.26 1.03 -5.06
CA GLN A 35 -14.51 0.24 -6.28
C GLN A 35 -13.61 -1.00 -6.35
N ILE A 36 -12.33 -0.87 -6.08
CA ILE A 36 -11.38 -1.97 -6.14
C ILE A 36 -11.69 -2.99 -5.04
N VAL A 37 -11.75 -2.55 -3.78
CA VAL A 37 -11.88 -3.45 -2.64
C VAL A 37 -13.22 -4.18 -2.65
N TYR A 38 -14.33 -3.50 -2.92
CA TYR A 38 -15.63 -4.17 -2.99
C TYR A 38 -15.73 -5.12 -4.18
N SER A 39 -15.14 -4.77 -5.34
CA SER A 39 -15.13 -5.66 -6.51
C SER A 39 -14.37 -6.97 -6.26
N ILE A 40 -13.23 -6.93 -5.60
CA ILE A 40 -12.45 -8.15 -5.31
C ILE A 40 -13.07 -9.01 -4.22
N ASN A 41 -13.84 -8.41 -3.29
CA ASN A 41 -14.52 -9.15 -2.22
C ASN A 41 -15.87 -9.73 -2.65
N GLN A 42 -16.36 -9.41 -3.84
CA GLN A 42 -17.61 -9.97 -4.34
C GLN A 42 -17.39 -11.38 -4.94
N PRO A 43 -18.03 -12.42 -4.40
CA PRO A 43 -18.06 -13.72 -5.04
C PRO A 43 -18.82 -13.64 -6.37
N THR A 44 -18.26 -14.21 -7.44
CA THR A 44 -18.94 -14.28 -8.74
C THR A 44 -18.99 -15.70 -9.27
N GLY A 45 -20.01 -16.02 -10.09
CA GLY A 45 -20.14 -17.31 -10.74
C GLY A 45 -18.95 -17.66 -11.64
N ALA A 46 -18.34 -16.67 -12.30
CA ALA A 46 -17.14 -16.86 -13.12
C ALA A 46 -15.91 -17.34 -12.32
N ARG A 47 -15.92 -17.17 -11.02
CA ARG A 47 -14.85 -17.61 -10.10
C ARG A 47 -15.33 -18.69 -9.12
N ASN A 48 -16.31 -19.50 -9.49
CA ASN A 48 -16.92 -20.48 -8.61
C ASN A 48 -17.37 -19.91 -7.26
N TYR A 49 -17.92 -18.70 -7.27
CA TYR A 49 -18.36 -17.94 -6.09
C TYR A 49 -17.25 -17.65 -5.08
N GLN A 50 -16.00 -17.61 -5.52
CA GLN A 50 -14.86 -17.22 -4.69
C GLN A 50 -14.53 -15.74 -4.89
N ALA A 51 -14.08 -15.08 -3.82
CA ALA A 51 -13.45 -13.77 -3.89
C ALA A 51 -12.02 -13.88 -4.47
N VAL A 52 -11.52 -12.79 -5.02
CA VAL A 52 -10.14 -12.72 -5.49
C VAL A 52 -9.21 -12.69 -4.28
N PHE A 53 -8.29 -13.65 -4.18
CA PHE A 53 -7.22 -13.57 -3.20
C PHE A 53 -6.25 -12.45 -3.58
N TRP A 54 -6.17 -11.44 -2.72
CA TRP A 54 -5.29 -10.29 -2.92
C TRP A 54 -4.51 -9.99 -1.65
N ASN A 55 -3.23 -9.73 -1.82
CA ASN A 55 -2.34 -9.28 -0.76
C ASN A 55 -1.74 -7.94 -1.14
N VAL A 56 -1.70 -7.01 -0.21
CA VAL A 56 -1.06 -5.71 -0.36
C VAL A 56 0.08 -5.60 0.64
N ALA A 57 1.23 -5.12 0.17
CA ALA A 57 2.37 -4.85 1.02
C ALA A 57 2.61 -3.34 1.09
N TYR A 58 2.86 -2.88 2.30
CA TYR A 58 3.29 -1.51 2.61
C TYR A 58 4.77 -1.54 2.93
N TYR A 59 5.50 -0.61 2.38
CA TYR A 59 6.94 -0.52 2.53
C TYR A 59 7.31 0.75 3.27
N ASP A 60 8.30 0.67 4.16
CA ASP A 60 8.95 1.83 4.71
C ASP A 60 9.86 2.51 3.66
N LYS A 61 10.44 3.66 4.03
CA LYS A 61 11.27 4.44 3.13
C LYS A 61 12.49 3.66 2.61
N TYR A 62 13.14 2.89 3.47
CA TYR A 62 14.36 2.17 3.11
C TYR A 62 14.10 0.99 2.20
N TYR A 63 13.01 0.26 2.42
CA TYR A 63 12.53 -0.74 1.46
C TYR A 63 12.17 -0.11 0.12
N PHE A 64 11.45 1.01 0.14
CA PHE A 64 11.11 1.73 -1.07
C PHE A 64 12.36 2.15 -1.86
N GLU A 65 13.36 2.72 -1.21
CA GLU A 65 14.62 3.14 -1.84
C GLU A 65 15.38 1.95 -2.44
N SER A 66 15.40 0.81 -1.74
CA SER A 66 16.05 -0.40 -2.24
C SER A 66 15.34 -0.99 -3.47
N ILE A 67 14.01 -1.06 -3.45
CA ILE A 67 13.23 -1.67 -4.53
C ILE A 67 13.11 -0.75 -5.75
N PHE A 68 12.87 0.54 -5.52
CA PHE A 68 12.50 1.50 -6.54
C PHE A 68 13.56 2.58 -6.82
N GLY A 69 14.70 2.57 -6.12
CA GLY A 69 15.75 3.57 -6.27
C GLY A 69 16.34 3.66 -7.68
N ASN A 70 16.32 2.55 -8.43
CA ASN A 70 16.78 2.47 -9.82
C ASN A 70 15.64 2.34 -10.81
N PHE A 71 14.39 2.52 -10.39
CA PHE A 71 13.23 2.43 -11.28
C PHE A 71 12.94 3.81 -11.89
N TYR A 72 12.67 3.81 -13.19
CA TYR A 72 12.27 5.00 -13.95
C TYR A 72 10.98 4.71 -14.70
N PHE A 73 10.05 5.65 -14.66
CA PHE A 73 8.88 5.63 -15.52
C PHE A 73 9.27 5.91 -16.99
N PRO A 74 8.41 5.59 -17.97
CA PRO A 74 8.70 5.85 -19.39
C PRO A 74 9.00 7.31 -19.73
N ASP A 75 8.54 8.26 -18.90
CA ASP A 75 8.82 9.69 -19.03
C ASP A 75 10.15 10.12 -18.39
N GLY A 76 10.95 9.16 -17.89
CA GLY A 76 12.22 9.40 -17.20
C GLY A 76 12.08 9.87 -15.75
N SER A 77 10.87 10.00 -15.20
CA SER A 77 10.69 10.33 -13.79
C SER A 77 10.89 9.13 -12.89
N GLN A 78 11.24 9.37 -11.64
CA GLN A 78 11.33 8.33 -10.60
C GLN A 78 10.09 8.34 -9.70
N PRO A 79 9.76 7.21 -9.05
CA PRO A 79 8.75 7.18 -8.00
C PRO A 79 9.07 8.16 -6.88
N ASP A 80 8.04 8.85 -6.38
CA ASP A 80 8.17 9.78 -5.26
C ASP A 80 7.74 9.13 -3.95
N TRP A 81 8.66 9.10 -2.99
CA TRP A 81 8.38 8.53 -1.67
C TRP A 81 7.23 9.23 -0.95
N ASN A 82 7.17 10.56 -1.00
CA ASN A 82 6.13 11.29 -0.27
C ASN A 82 4.72 10.94 -0.79
N SER A 83 4.57 10.82 -2.10
CA SER A 83 3.31 10.40 -2.73
C SER A 83 2.96 8.97 -2.36
N LEU A 84 3.92 8.05 -2.40
CA LEU A 84 3.69 6.66 -2.05
C LEU A 84 3.38 6.50 -0.55
N SER A 85 4.16 7.14 0.31
CA SER A 85 3.95 7.13 1.76
C SER A 85 2.54 7.62 2.11
N TRP A 86 2.13 8.75 1.53
CA TRP A 86 0.78 9.27 1.72
C TRP A 86 -0.30 8.29 1.26
N LEU A 87 -0.14 7.72 0.06
CA LEU A 87 -1.12 6.77 -0.50
C LEU A 87 -1.24 5.50 0.34
N GLN A 88 -0.13 4.93 0.77
CA GLN A 88 -0.09 3.74 1.63
C GLN A 88 -0.78 3.99 2.97
N LYS A 89 -0.43 5.08 3.65
CA LYS A 89 -1.07 5.47 4.92
C LYS A 89 -2.56 5.71 4.74
N ARG A 90 -2.94 6.39 3.66
CA ARG A 90 -4.35 6.69 3.34
C ARG A 90 -5.15 5.42 3.09
N PHE A 91 -4.63 4.51 2.27
CA PHE A 91 -5.30 3.24 1.98
C PHE A 91 -5.44 2.37 3.22
N MET A 92 -4.37 2.17 3.98
CA MET A 92 -4.39 1.34 5.18
C MET A 92 -5.38 1.87 6.22
N THR A 93 -5.36 3.17 6.48
CA THR A 93 -6.28 3.80 7.43
C THR A 93 -7.73 3.68 6.96
N TRP A 94 -8.00 3.95 5.69
CA TRP A 94 -9.33 3.82 5.12
C TRP A 94 -9.83 2.38 5.14
N PHE A 95 -9.03 1.44 4.66
CA PHE A 95 -9.42 0.03 4.56
C PHE A 95 -9.73 -0.57 5.94
N ASN A 96 -8.90 -0.32 6.93
CA ASN A 96 -9.13 -0.83 8.27
C ASN A 96 -10.34 -0.18 8.95
N THR A 97 -10.66 1.07 8.62
CA THR A 97 -11.91 1.71 9.02
C THR A 97 -13.12 1.09 8.31
N GLU A 98 -13.00 0.83 7.00
CA GLU A 98 -14.07 0.24 6.21
C GLU A 98 -14.41 -1.19 6.63
N ARG A 99 -13.42 -1.97 7.04
CA ARG A 99 -13.62 -3.34 7.60
C ARG A 99 -14.47 -3.37 8.86
N THR A 100 -14.61 -2.28 9.57
CA THR A 100 -15.54 -2.21 10.72
C THR A 100 -17.00 -2.11 10.29
N LYS A 101 -17.26 -1.72 9.05
CA LYS A 101 -18.61 -1.51 8.49
C LYS A 101 -19.09 -2.69 7.65
N ALA A 102 -18.17 -3.40 7.00
CA ALA A 102 -18.46 -4.48 6.08
C ALA A 102 -17.47 -5.64 6.23
N VAL A 103 -17.91 -6.85 5.93
CA VAL A 103 -17.02 -8.03 5.91
C VAL A 103 -16.16 -7.98 4.65
N LEU A 104 -14.96 -7.48 4.78
CA LEU A 104 -13.96 -7.37 3.73
C LEU A 104 -12.76 -8.26 4.06
N THR A 105 -12.67 -9.41 3.42
CA THR A 105 -11.60 -10.40 3.65
C THR A 105 -10.29 -9.95 3.01
N PHE A 106 -10.38 -9.34 1.84
CA PHE A 106 -9.23 -8.92 1.03
C PHE A 106 -9.19 -7.40 0.83
N PRO A 107 -7.98 -6.84 0.70
CA PRO A 107 -6.67 -7.47 0.72
C PRO A 107 -6.24 -7.97 2.10
N VAL A 108 -5.36 -8.99 2.10
CA VAL A 108 -4.53 -9.30 3.26
C VAL A 108 -3.39 -8.28 3.29
N GLU A 109 -3.19 -7.64 4.41
CA GLU A 109 -2.21 -6.56 4.56
C GLU A 109 -0.91 -7.04 5.20
N THR A 110 0.22 -6.60 4.68
CA THR A 110 1.56 -6.84 5.24
C THR A 110 2.32 -5.52 5.29
N MET A 111 2.81 -5.15 6.47
CA MET A 111 3.72 -4.03 6.68
C MET A 111 5.15 -4.56 6.67
N ALA A 112 5.97 -4.09 5.74
CA ALA A 112 7.40 -4.43 5.66
C ALA A 112 8.24 -3.28 6.24
N LEU A 113 9.02 -3.60 7.29
CA LEU A 113 9.86 -2.66 8.01
C LEU A 113 11.31 -3.15 7.97
N LEU A 114 12.22 -2.27 7.57
CA LEU A 114 13.64 -2.54 7.66
C LEU A 114 14.15 -2.20 9.06
N THR A 115 14.92 -3.12 9.63
CA THR A 115 15.46 -2.99 10.98
C THR A 115 16.99 -2.97 10.97
N LYS A 116 17.56 -2.29 11.94
CA LYS A 116 18.98 -2.34 12.24
C LYS A 116 19.17 -2.38 13.75
N ASP A 117 20.01 -3.31 14.22
CA ASP A 117 20.27 -3.51 15.64
C ASP A 117 18.99 -3.71 16.49
N GLY A 118 17.95 -4.30 15.89
CA GLY A 118 16.68 -4.59 16.54
C GLY A 118 15.65 -3.44 16.54
N GLU A 119 16.00 -2.29 15.94
CA GLU A 119 15.09 -1.14 15.85
C GLU A 119 14.69 -0.84 14.42
N CYS A 120 13.51 -0.25 14.22
CA CYS A 120 13.07 0.21 12.90
C CYS A 120 13.97 1.35 12.41
N MET A 121 14.51 1.21 11.21
CA MET A 121 15.32 2.25 10.58
C MET A 121 14.48 3.48 10.25
N ASP A 122 13.26 3.28 9.78
CA ASP A 122 12.26 4.34 9.56
C ASP A 122 11.36 4.46 10.79
N LYS A 123 11.74 5.37 11.68
CA LYS A 123 10.99 5.58 12.92
C LYS A 123 9.56 6.05 12.66
N GLU A 124 9.35 6.90 11.66
CA GLU A 124 7.99 7.39 11.32
C GLU A 124 7.06 6.25 10.93
N TRP A 125 7.56 5.29 10.15
CA TRP A 125 6.81 4.11 9.77
C TRP A 125 6.65 3.10 10.90
N GLY A 126 7.64 2.98 11.77
CA GLY A 126 7.53 2.21 13.01
C GLY A 126 6.43 2.76 13.92
N ASP A 127 6.42 4.07 14.15
CA ASP A 127 5.42 4.76 14.96
C ASP A 127 4.01 4.64 14.32
N PHE A 128 3.90 4.82 13.01
CA PHE A 128 2.64 4.62 12.28
C PHE A 128 2.12 3.18 12.39
N THR A 129 3.01 2.19 12.29
CA THR A 129 2.65 0.78 12.46
C THR A 129 2.11 0.51 13.87
N ALA A 130 2.77 1.03 14.89
CA ALA A 130 2.32 0.93 16.28
C ALA A 130 0.97 1.62 16.49
N GLU A 131 0.75 2.78 15.88
CA GLU A 131 -0.53 3.49 15.91
C GLU A 131 -1.66 2.63 15.29
N MET A 132 -1.40 1.99 14.15
CA MET A 132 -2.40 1.13 13.50
C MET A 132 -2.76 -0.08 14.38
N TYR A 133 -1.79 -0.71 15.04
CA TYR A 133 -2.06 -1.76 16.03
C TYR A 133 -2.87 -1.25 17.22
N SER A 134 -2.54 -0.07 17.73
CA SER A 134 -3.26 0.53 18.86
C SER A 134 -4.74 0.80 18.55
N LYS A 135 -5.09 1.01 17.30
CA LYS A 135 -6.46 1.16 16.80
C LYS A 135 -7.18 -0.17 16.57
N GLY A 136 -6.52 -1.30 16.83
CA GLY A 136 -7.08 -2.63 16.64
C GLY A 136 -7.10 -3.09 15.17
N HIS A 137 -6.27 -2.51 14.31
CA HIS A 137 -6.15 -2.94 12.92
C HIS A 137 -5.46 -4.32 12.86
N SER A 138 -5.92 -5.16 11.93
CA SER A 138 -5.42 -6.52 11.74
C SER A 138 -4.60 -6.60 10.46
N PHE A 139 -3.30 -6.74 10.59
CA PHE A 139 -2.34 -6.90 9.51
C PHE A 139 -1.10 -7.66 9.99
N PHE A 140 -0.24 -8.07 9.07
CA PHE A 140 1.02 -8.72 9.41
C PHE A 140 2.16 -7.72 9.32
N THR A 141 3.13 -7.85 10.20
CA THR A 141 4.38 -7.09 10.12
C THR A 141 5.52 -8.04 9.74
N TYR A 142 6.23 -7.70 8.69
CA TYR A 142 7.45 -8.36 8.27
C TYR A 142 8.63 -7.44 8.59
N MET A 143 9.52 -7.90 9.46
CA MET A 143 10.70 -7.16 9.87
C MET A 143 11.94 -7.89 9.38
N SER A 144 12.85 -7.19 8.73
CA SER A 144 14.09 -7.74 8.22
C SER A 144 15.23 -6.73 8.36
N ASP A 145 16.43 -7.24 8.54
CA ASP A 145 17.68 -6.47 8.49
C ASP A 145 18.28 -6.39 7.08
N ASN A 146 17.64 -7.04 6.11
CA ASN A 146 18.05 -7.07 4.71
C ASN A 146 16.92 -6.57 3.81
N ALA A 147 17.18 -5.49 3.05
CA ALA A 147 16.23 -4.89 2.12
C ALA A 147 15.93 -5.78 0.90
N ASP A 148 16.81 -6.72 0.54
CA ASP A 148 16.58 -7.66 -0.56
C ASP A 148 15.62 -8.80 -0.16
N SER A 149 15.28 -8.86 1.12
CA SER A 149 14.38 -9.89 1.66
C SER A 149 12.93 -9.37 1.69
N LEU A 150 12.06 -10.03 0.95
CA LEU A 150 10.64 -9.68 0.84
C LEU A 150 9.77 -10.83 1.32
N SER A 151 8.66 -10.52 1.98
CA SER A 151 7.67 -11.53 2.32
C SER A 151 6.66 -11.71 1.18
N SER A 152 6.36 -12.97 0.83
CA SER A 152 5.25 -13.30 -0.06
C SER A 152 3.93 -13.34 0.71
N CYS A 153 2.81 -13.50 -0.02
CA CYS A 153 1.48 -13.69 0.55
C CYS A 153 1.41 -14.93 1.48
N CYS A 154 2.22 -15.96 1.21
CA CYS A 154 2.31 -17.19 2.00
C CYS A 154 3.32 -17.08 3.15
N ARG A 155 3.86 -15.90 3.44
CA ARG A 155 4.89 -15.63 4.46
C ARG A 155 6.22 -16.30 4.18
N LEU A 156 6.46 -16.74 2.95
CA LEU A 156 7.76 -17.21 2.52
C LEU A 156 8.69 -16.02 2.33
N ARG A 157 9.92 -16.19 2.75
CA ARG A 157 10.98 -15.22 2.49
C ARG A 157 11.45 -15.40 1.05
N ASN A 158 11.43 -14.33 0.29
CA ASN A 158 12.02 -14.26 -1.04
C ASN A 158 13.22 -13.33 -0.98
N GLU A 159 14.29 -13.67 -1.64
CA GLU A 159 15.47 -12.83 -1.78
C GLU A 159 15.65 -12.43 -3.24
N ILE A 160 15.92 -11.15 -3.46
CA ILE A 160 16.30 -10.63 -4.77
C ILE A 160 17.81 -10.81 -4.88
N THR A 161 18.24 -11.63 -5.83
CA THR A 161 19.65 -11.85 -6.14
C THR A 161 19.95 -11.36 -7.54
N ASP A 162 21.23 -11.17 -7.86
CA ASP A 162 21.67 -10.76 -9.22
C ASP A 162 21.21 -11.75 -10.31
N ASN A 163 20.83 -12.97 -9.94
CA ASN A 163 20.34 -14.00 -10.85
C ASN A 163 18.80 -14.19 -10.82
N GLY A 164 18.06 -13.28 -10.20
CA GLY A 164 16.60 -13.35 -10.06
C GLY A 164 16.12 -13.74 -8.66
N PHE A 165 14.85 -14.14 -8.56
CA PHE A 165 14.28 -14.56 -7.29
C PHE A 165 14.74 -15.97 -6.91
N SER A 166 15.27 -16.17 -5.71
CA SER A 166 15.45 -17.46 -5.07
C SER A 166 14.38 -17.68 -3.98
N TYR A 167 13.94 -18.93 -3.85
CA TYR A 167 12.94 -19.35 -2.85
C TYR A 167 13.62 -20.10 -1.72
#